data_d1b6eb79156d05e973bc5a6f6a936603
#
_entry.id   d1b6eb79156d05e973bc5a6f6a936603
#
_cell.length_a   1.000
_cell.length_b   1.000
_cell.length_c   1.000
_cell.angle_alpha   90.00
_cell.angle_beta   90.00
_cell.angle_gamma   90.00
#
_symmetry.space_group_name_H-M   'P 1'
#
loop_
_entity.id
_entity.type
_entity.pdbx_description
1 polymer ?
#
loop_
_entity_poly.entity_id
_entity_poly.type
_entity_poly.pdbx_seq_one_letter_code
_entity_poly.pdbx_strand_id
1 'polypeptide(L)'
;LGELFRAVRKTSVRAGMYYSLYEWFNPLWKTDRNKYVSEHMWPQMKELINNYQPDVFWTDGDWDASEETWKSKEFLSWLYNESPVKEKVVTYDRWGSGIRFKHGAVFTPEYQPDLDFEQHAWEESRGMGHSYGYNREEDAWDYNSSQSLIYHLIDKVSRGGNFLLDIGPDEHGKIPPIMQERLLDIGQWLAKNGEAIYGTSRWKYASQWSEGKRDYKAKKGEDIMIKLTVQPTPGYAVKEVFYTYRAASNQLYAILPRYPSNGQVVLKNLGPNVPLNKITLLATGASLPAEIRGNDVVLQLPPFDPARFNTSSAYVIKIAGFGAFQPKPTIEIQYQPDLSGALVTLRSPKPGLSLGYMLNNNSQPIVYDKPFTVKGDGTIKAFAVSASDKLPGDTAVASVSGLTQLKAVKAPATLKPGLAYQYFEADVMDMNVVITSSPKQKGIAAVPNESVKLRKDKYGLMFEGYIQVEKTGGYQFFTKSDDGSILFIDDQEIVNNDGNHGSEEKVGRCILEKGFHRFKVVYFDSGGGNDLSVSYQPFGMPKIVMDAALFFHNPLKP
;
A
#
# COMPACT_ATOMS: atom_id res chain seq x y z
N LEU A 1 15.67 30.49 -0.86
CA LEU A 1 14.65 29.79 -1.68
C LEU A 1 14.42 30.48 -3.03
N GLY A 2 14.19 31.80 -3.09
CA GLY A 2 13.90 32.52 -4.34
C GLY A 2 14.95 32.35 -5.44
N GLU A 3 16.23 32.38 -5.10
CA GLU A 3 17.33 32.15 -6.08
C GLU A 3 17.30 30.70 -6.60
N LEU A 4 17.12 29.73 -5.71
CA LEU A 4 17.03 28.32 -6.05
C LEU A 4 15.84 28.06 -7.00
N PHE A 5 14.65 28.57 -6.66
CA PHE A 5 13.46 28.41 -7.52
C PHE A 5 13.65 29.06 -8.90
N ARG A 6 14.27 30.24 -8.97
CA ARG A 6 14.61 30.87 -10.25
C ARG A 6 15.61 30.03 -11.06
N ALA A 7 16.59 29.39 -10.41
CA ALA A 7 17.56 28.54 -11.07
C ALA A 7 16.91 27.26 -11.60
N VAL A 8 16.12 26.57 -10.78
CA VAL A 8 15.40 25.34 -11.19
C VAL A 8 14.47 25.60 -12.37
N ARG A 9 13.72 26.71 -12.36
CA ARG A 9 12.81 27.10 -13.46
C ARG A 9 13.50 27.40 -14.79
N LYS A 10 14.81 27.58 -14.81
CA LYS A 10 15.59 27.69 -16.06
C LYS A 10 15.92 26.33 -16.68
N THR A 11 15.61 25.27 -16.01
CA THR A 11 15.80 23.88 -16.47
C THR A 11 14.47 23.23 -16.81
N SER A 12 14.48 21.97 -17.24
CA SER A 12 13.27 21.15 -17.43
C SER A 12 12.69 20.58 -16.13
N VAL A 13 13.36 20.78 -14.99
CA VAL A 13 12.93 20.27 -13.68
C VAL A 13 11.84 21.17 -13.11
N ARG A 14 10.75 20.55 -12.61
CA ARG A 14 9.69 21.26 -11.88
C ARG A 14 10.12 21.51 -10.45
N ALA A 15 9.77 22.67 -9.92
CA ALA A 15 10.13 23.07 -8.56
C ALA A 15 9.08 22.56 -7.55
N GLY A 16 9.52 21.80 -6.57
CA GLY A 16 8.68 21.33 -5.46
C GLY A 16 9.22 21.80 -4.11
N MET A 17 8.40 21.64 -3.08
CA MET A 17 8.75 21.91 -1.69
C MET A 17 8.36 20.75 -0.79
N TYR A 18 9.26 20.39 0.11
CA TYR A 18 8.98 19.59 1.30
C TYR A 18 8.64 20.52 2.47
N TYR A 19 7.64 20.13 3.25
CA TYR A 19 7.24 20.87 4.46
C TYR A 19 6.84 19.89 5.57
N SER A 20 7.52 19.97 6.73
CA SER A 20 7.11 19.26 7.93
C SER A 20 5.95 19.99 8.60
N LEU A 21 4.82 19.30 8.81
CA LEU A 21 3.63 19.89 9.43
C LEU A 21 3.89 20.32 10.86
N TYR A 22 4.76 19.63 11.60
CA TYR A 22 5.12 20.04 12.93
C TYR A 22 6.63 20.27 13.11
N GLU A 23 6.97 21.13 14.04
CA GLU A 23 8.33 21.40 14.46
C GLU A 23 8.56 20.81 15.87
N TRP A 24 9.49 19.90 16.00
CA TRP A 24 9.71 19.10 17.20
C TRP A 24 10.00 19.94 18.46
N PHE A 25 10.65 21.07 18.30
CA PHE A 25 11.05 21.94 19.40
C PHE A 25 10.21 23.23 19.50
N ASN A 26 9.23 23.42 18.64
CA ASN A 26 8.40 24.62 18.67
C ASN A 26 7.55 24.65 19.96
N PRO A 27 7.66 25.72 20.78
CA PRO A 27 6.90 25.82 22.02
C PRO A 27 5.39 25.78 21.82
N LEU A 28 4.87 26.39 20.74
CA LEU A 28 3.43 26.41 20.44
C LEU A 28 2.91 24.99 20.15
N TRP A 29 3.67 24.17 19.41
CA TRP A 29 3.26 22.79 19.16
C TRP A 29 3.10 21.99 20.47
N LYS A 30 3.94 22.25 21.46
CA LYS A 30 3.91 21.57 22.76
C LYS A 30 2.83 22.09 23.70
N THR A 31 2.45 23.37 23.60
CA THR A 31 1.57 24.04 24.55
C THR A 31 0.18 24.33 24.01
N ASP A 32 0.04 24.68 22.72
CA ASP A 32 -1.22 25.03 22.07
C ASP A 32 -1.16 24.69 20.57
N ARG A 33 -1.56 23.47 20.22
CA ARG A 33 -1.53 22.96 18.84
C ARG A 33 -2.44 23.77 17.91
N ASN A 34 -3.58 24.25 18.37
CA ASN A 34 -4.47 25.06 17.55
C ASN A 34 -3.83 26.40 17.17
N LYS A 35 -3.17 27.03 18.12
CA LYS A 35 -2.43 28.26 17.91
C LYS A 35 -1.23 28.04 16.98
N TYR A 36 -0.48 26.96 17.17
CA TYR A 36 0.59 26.56 16.26
C TYR A 36 0.10 26.48 14.81
N VAL A 37 -1.00 25.76 14.58
CA VAL A 37 -1.55 25.58 13.24
C VAL A 37 -2.00 26.91 12.63
N SER A 38 -2.74 27.74 13.37
CA SER A 38 -3.35 28.95 12.82
C SER A 38 -2.41 30.15 12.70
N GLU A 39 -1.44 30.29 13.63
CA GLU A 39 -0.58 31.47 13.71
C GLU A 39 0.85 31.22 13.20
N HIS A 40 1.28 29.96 13.05
CA HIS A 40 2.62 29.61 12.61
C HIS A 40 2.63 28.76 11.35
N MET A 41 2.10 27.52 11.40
CA MET A 41 2.17 26.57 10.29
C MET A 41 1.46 27.07 9.02
N TRP A 42 0.18 27.45 9.12
CA TRP A 42 -0.59 27.91 7.96
C TRP A 42 -0.04 29.19 7.32
N PRO A 43 0.35 30.23 8.08
CA PRO A 43 1.00 31.39 7.50
C PRO A 43 2.26 31.05 6.71
N GLN A 44 3.14 30.18 7.25
CA GLN A 44 4.34 29.75 6.55
C GLN A 44 4.02 28.97 5.26
N MET A 45 3.12 28.01 5.32
CA MET A 45 2.73 27.24 4.14
C MET A 45 2.13 28.14 3.06
N LYS A 46 1.27 29.08 3.43
CA LYS A 46 0.69 30.07 2.50
C LYS A 46 1.75 31.03 1.93
N GLU A 47 2.69 31.47 2.74
CA GLU A 47 3.82 32.28 2.30
C GLU A 47 4.67 31.54 1.26
N LEU A 48 5.02 30.28 1.53
CA LEU A 48 5.79 29.45 0.61
C LEU A 48 5.06 29.26 -0.74
N ILE A 49 3.76 28.97 -0.67
CA ILE A 49 2.95 28.75 -1.88
C ILE A 49 2.76 30.04 -2.67
N ASN A 50 2.46 31.14 -2.01
CA ASN A 50 2.23 32.43 -2.67
C ASN A 50 3.51 33.00 -3.30
N ASN A 51 4.65 32.93 -2.58
CA ASN A 51 5.89 33.55 -3.02
C ASN A 51 6.65 32.70 -4.04
N TYR A 52 6.59 31.37 -3.94
CA TYR A 52 7.40 30.46 -4.75
C TYR A 52 6.61 29.63 -5.75
N GLN A 53 5.29 29.53 -5.60
CA GLN A 53 4.38 28.83 -6.53
C GLN A 53 4.87 27.43 -6.95
N PRO A 54 5.10 26.51 -6.02
CA PRO A 54 5.62 25.18 -6.31
C PRO A 54 4.68 24.37 -7.21
N ASP A 55 5.24 23.46 -8.02
CA ASP A 55 4.48 22.48 -8.78
C ASP A 55 4.13 21.25 -7.92
N VAL A 56 4.94 20.98 -6.89
CA VAL A 56 4.74 19.91 -5.91
C VAL A 56 4.83 20.49 -4.50
N PHE A 57 3.87 20.16 -3.65
CA PHE A 57 3.90 20.50 -2.22
C PHE A 57 3.84 19.21 -1.41
N TRP A 58 4.99 18.76 -0.90
CA TRP A 58 5.19 17.50 -0.21
C TRP A 58 5.18 17.73 1.30
N THR A 59 4.08 17.35 1.98
CA THR A 59 3.94 17.45 3.44
C THR A 59 4.43 16.20 4.14
N ASP A 60 4.92 16.34 5.37
CA ASP A 60 5.37 15.28 6.25
C ASP A 60 5.08 15.61 7.72
N GLY A 61 5.39 14.70 8.64
CA GLY A 61 5.08 14.93 10.07
C GLY A 61 3.59 14.85 10.39
N ASP A 62 2.81 14.19 9.54
CA ASP A 62 1.35 14.10 9.65
C ASP A 62 0.88 13.20 10.79
N TRP A 63 1.70 12.23 11.19
CA TRP A 63 1.35 11.16 12.14
C TRP A 63 1.11 11.63 13.59
N ASP A 64 1.62 12.80 13.98
CA ASP A 64 1.54 13.30 15.37
C ASP A 64 0.17 13.89 15.75
N ALA A 65 -0.71 14.11 14.77
CA ALA A 65 -2.07 14.61 15.01
C ALA A 65 -3.05 14.23 13.89
N SER A 66 -4.36 14.29 14.21
CA SER A 66 -5.42 14.04 13.25
C SER A 66 -5.56 15.17 12.21
N GLU A 67 -6.24 14.88 11.10
CA GLU A 67 -6.54 15.86 10.05
C GLU A 67 -7.35 17.06 10.56
N GLU A 68 -8.17 16.88 11.60
CA GLU A 68 -8.94 17.93 12.24
C GLU A 68 -8.02 18.88 13.02
N THR A 69 -7.02 18.34 13.73
CA THR A 69 -6.03 19.16 14.45
C THR A 69 -5.18 19.96 13.48
N TRP A 70 -4.71 19.35 12.39
CA TRP A 70 -3.97 20.04 11.33
C TRP A 70 -4.83 20.98 10.51
N LYS A 71 -6.18 20.89 10.59
CA LYS A 71 -7.14 21.59 9.74
C LYS A 71 -6.86 21.37 8.25
N SER A 72 -6.56 20.12 7.91
CA SER A 72 -6.05 19.75 6.60
C SER A 72 -7.06 19.96 5.48
N LYS A 73 -8.35 19.69 5.74
CA LYS A 73 -9.42 19.90 4.77
C LYS A 73 -9.59 21.35 4.37
N GLU A 74 -9.54 22.24 5.36
CA GLU A 74 -9.66 23.68 5.14
C GLU A 74 -8.44 24.23 4.37
N PHE A 75 -7.23 23.73 4.72
CA PHE A 75 -6.03 24.14 4.00
C PHE A 75 -6.04 23.64 2.55
N LEU A 76 -6.39 22.38 2.30
CA LEU A 76 -6.51 21.81 0.96
C LEU A 76 -7.62 22.49 0.15
N SER A 77 -8.74 22.87 0.81
CA SER A 77 -9.78 23.66 0.17
C SER A 77 -9.25 25.00 -0.34
N TRP A 78 -8.51 25.74 0.48
CA TRP A 78 -7.84 26.96 0.05
C TRP A 78 -6.82 26.69 -1.07
N LEU A 79 -6.00 25.63 -0.93
CA LEU A 79 -4.95 25.31 -1.89
C LEU A 79 -5.50 25.06 -3.29
N TYR A 80 -6.59 24.30 -3.41
CA TYR A 80 -7.16 23.90 -4.69
C TYR A 80 -8.24 24.84 -5.25
N ASN A 81 -8.75 25.78 -4.46
CA ASN A 81 -9.78 26.71 -4.95
C ASN A 81 -9.28 28.16 -5.07
N GLU A 82 -8.34 28.59 -4.22
CA GLU A 82 -7.99 30.01 -4.07
C GLU A 82 -6.51 30.29 -4.35
N SER A 83 -5.61 29.31 -4.13
CA SER A 83 -4.17 29.57 -4.23
C SER A 83 -3.71 29.88 -5.66
N PRO A 84 -2.55 30.56 -5.83
CA PRO A 84 -2.01 30.83 -7.17
C PRO A 84 -1.53 29.56 -7.92
N VAL A 85 -1.50 28.41 -7.27
CA VAL A 85 -1.05 27.14 -7.84
C VAL A 85 -2.18 26.12 -8.04
N LYS A 86 -3.42 26.49 -7.77
CA LYS A 86 -4.59 25.62 -7.75
C LYS A 86 -4.78 24.72 -8.99
N GLU A 87 -4.38 25.21 -10.17
CA GLU A 87 -4.53 24.46 -11.44
C GLU A 87 -3.39 23.47 -11.71
N LYS A 88 -2.29 23.50 -10.93
CA LYS A 88 -1.09 22.73 -11.26
C LYS A 88 -0.47 21.96 -10.09
N VAL A 89 -0.74 22.38 -8.86
CA VAL A 89 -0.06 21.80 -7.69
C VAL A 89 -0.46 20.34 -7.49
N VAL A 90 0.55 19.51 -7.28
CA VAL A 90 0.39 18.12 -6.84
C VAL A 90 0.71 18.04 -5.37
N THR A 91 -0.14 17.38 -4.59
CA THR A 91 0.10 17.07 -3.19
C THR A 91 0.16 15.56 -2.97
N TYR A 92 0.68 15.18 -1.83
CA TYR A 92 0.76 13.81 -1.36
C TYR A 92 -0.25 13.55 -0.24
N ASP A 93 -0.32 12.32 0.24
CA ASP A 93 -1.37 11.88 1.18
C ASP A 93 -1.03 12.08 2.67
N ARG A 94 0.00 12.86 2.99
CA ARG A 94 0.49 13.11 4.36
C ARG A 94 -0.12 14.38 4.96
N TRP A 95 -1.38 14.27 5.37
CA TRP A 95 -2.18 15.40 5.89
C TRP A 95 -2.81 15.15 7.26
N GLY A 96 -2.48 14.05 7.93
CA GLY A 96 -2.97 13.69 9.24
C GLY A 96 -2.88 12.20 9.53
N SER A 97 -2.83 11.84 10.80
CA SER A 97 -2.75 10.43 11.19
C SER A 97 -3.95 9.65 10.68
N GLY A 98 -3.69 8.47 10.08
CA GLY A 98 -4.72 7.55 9.63
C GLY A 98 -5.42 7.90 8.32
N ILE A 99 -4.96 8.92 7.56
CA ILE A 99 -5.53 9.23 6.24
C ILE A 99 -4.65 8.79 5.06
N ARG A 100 -3.44 8.30 5.30
CA ARG A 100 -2.60 7.73 4.24
C ARG A 100 -3.33 6.64 3.47
N PHE A 101 -3.10 6.55 2.17
CA PHE A 101 -3.72 5.59 1.23
C PHE A 101 -5.24 5.67 1.11
N LYS A 102 -5.86 6.73 1.63
CA LYS A 102 -7.31 6.93 1.56
C LYS A 102 -7.70 8.15 0.74
N HIS A 103 -6.96 9.23 0.93
CA HIS A 103 -7.23 10.52 0.32
C HIS A 103 -5.92 11.10 -0.18
N GLY A 104 -5.99 12.00 -1.13
CA GLY A 104 -4.83 12.67 -1.68
C GLY A 104 -4.54 12.27 -3.12
N ALA A 105 -3.65 13.02 -3.74
CA ALA A 105 -3.33 12.86 -5.15
C ALA A 105 -2.28 11.77 -5.40
N VAL A 106 -1.28 11.64 -4.52
CA VAL A 106 -0.19 10.66 -4.65
C VAL A 106 0.00 9.96 -3.30
N PHE A 107 -0.03 8.63 -3.29
CA PHE A 107 0.24 7.85 -2.09
C PHE A 107 1.75 7.72 -1.83
N THR A 108 2.13 7.71 -0.56
CA THR A 108 3.54 7.71 -0.14
C THR A 108 3.90 6.54 0.78
N PRO A 109 3.95 5.30 0.28
CA PRO A 109 4.49 4.19 1.07
C PRO A 109 5.98 4.39 1.37
N GLU A 110 6.41 3.86 2.51
CA GLU A 110 7.82 3.82 2.91
C GLU A 110 8.24 2.39 3.20
N TYR A 111 9.33 1.92 2.61
CA TYR A 111 9.92 0.60 2.85
C TYR A 111 8.94 -0.59 2.76
N GLN A 112 7.82 -0.44 2.05
CA GLN A 112 6.77 -1.45 1.95
C GLN A 112 6.85 -2.19 0.60
N PRO A 113 7.37 -3.41 0.56
CA PRO A 113 7.59 -4.13 -0.68
C PRO A 113 6.29 -4.66 -1.32
N ASP A 114 5.23 -4.87 -0.53
CA ASP A 114 4.06 -5.63 -0.94
C ASP A 114 2.84 -4.79 -1.31
N LEU A 115 2.85 -3.48 -1.06
CA LEU A 115 1.72 -2.61 -1.42
C LEU A 115 1.60 -2.45 -2.93
N ASP A 116 0.41 -2.67 -3.45
CA ASP A 116 0.06 -2.49 -4.86
C ASP A 116 -1.13 -1.53 -5.00
N PHE A 117 -0.87 -0.37 -5.58
CA PHE A 117 -1.87 0.68 -5.82
C PHE A 117 -2.20 0.76 -7.32
N GLU A 118 -2.63 -0.34 -7.90
CA GLU A 118 -2.80 -0.54 -9.34
C GLU A 118 -3.43 0.62 -10.12
N GLN A 119 -4.33 1.37 -9.49
CA GLN A 119 -5.12 2.43 -10.13
C GLN A 119 -4.90 3.81 -9.52
N HIS A 120 -3.95 3.96 -8.60
CA HIS A 120 -3.65 5.22 -7.94
C HIS A 120 -2.20 5.63 -8.17
N ALA A 121 -1.95 6.92 -8.32
CA ALA A 121 -0.57 7.43 -8.37
C ALA A 121 0.10 7.25 -7.00
N TRP A 122 1.33 6.74 -6.99
CA TRP A 122 2.09 6.53 -5.77
C TRP A 122 3.59 6.65 -5.98
N GLU A 123 4.30 6.94 -4.91
CA GLU A 123 5.74 7.10 -4.88
C GLU A 123 6.28 6.50 -3.58
N GLU A 124 7.13 5.47 -3.68
CA GLU A 124 7.82 4.95 -2.50
C GLU A 124 9.03 5.80 -2.18
N SER A 125 9.08 6.30 -0.93
CA SER A 125 10.23 6.97 -0.35
C SER A 125 11.05 6.01 0.49
N ARG A 126 12.39 6.04 0.31
CA ARG A 126 13.33 5.33 1.19
C ARG A 126 14.72 5.94 1.15
N GLY A 127 15.45 5.79 2.25
CA GLY A 127 16.87 6.05 2.31
C GLY A 127 17.69 5.01 1.56
N MET A 128 18.91 5.35 1.23
CA MET A 128 19.86 4.42 0.61
C MET A 128 20.41 3.40 1.63
N GLY A 129 20.48 3.78 2.90
CA GLY A 129 20.75 2.93 4.07
C GLY A 129 19.52 2.74 4.94
N HIS A 130 19.72 2.65 6.25
CA HIS A 130 18.65 2.57 7.25
C HIS A 130 18.08 3.95 7.62
N SER A 131 18.87 5.02 7.44
CA SER A 131 18.50 6.40 7.75
C SER A 131 18.17 7.18 6.48
N TYR A 132 17.25 8.14 6.57
CA TYR A 132 17.02 9.13 5.50
C TYR A 132 18.14 10.18 5.49
N GLY A 133 18.45 10.79 6.63
CA GLY A 133 19.54 11.74 6.75
C GLY A 133 20.91 11.08 6.91
N TYR A 134 21.97 11.89 6.87
CA TYR A 134 23.33 11.43 7.15
C TYR A 134 23.45 10.89 8.58
N ASN A 135 23.89 9.64 8.69
CA ASN A 135 24.11 8.97 9.96
C ASN A 135 25.55 8.45 10.00
N ARG A 136 26.37 8.97 10.94
CA ARG A 136 27.77 8.58 11.10
C ARG A 136 27.98 7.17 11.61
N GLU A 137 26.95 6.58 12.22
CA GLU A 137 26.99 5.22 12.76
C GLU A 137 26.74 4.15 11.68
N GLU A 138 26.25 4.55 10.48
CA GLU A 138 26.08 3.63 9.37
C GLU A 138 27.41 3.30 8.69
N ASP A 139 27.67 2.01 8.50
CA ASP A 139 28.81 1.51 7.74
C ASP A 139 28.39 0.94 6.38
N ALA A 140 29.35 0.37 5.64
CA ALA A 140 29.09 -0.15 4.29
C ALA A 140 28.04 -1.27 4.24
N TRP A 141 27.79 -1.98 5.35
CA TRP A 141 26.83 -3.07 5.44
C TRP A 141 25.39 -2.59 5.67
N ASP A 142 25.23 -1.37 6.16
CA ASP A 142 23.92 -0.75 6.36
C ASP A 142 23.33 -0.20 5.06
N TYR A 143 24.17 0.02 4.04
CA TYR A 143 23.72 0.54 2.75
C TYR A 143 23.31 -0.59 1.80
N ASN A 144 22.17 -0.40 1.13
CA ASN A 144 21.74 -1.27 0.05
C ASN A 144 22.80 -1.31 -1.07
N SER A 145 22.97 -2.48 -1.68
CA SER A 145 23.84 -2.61 -2.86
C SER A 145 23.25 -1.88 -4.07
N SER A 146 24.08 -1.47 -5.02
CA SER A 146 23.62 -0.91 -6.30
C SER A 146 22.64 -1.83 -7.00
N GLN A 147 22.87 -3.14 -6.93
CA GLN A 147 21.98 -4.17 -7.47
C GLN A 147 20.60 -4.14 -6.81
N SER A 148 20.54 -4.07 -5.49
CA SER A 148 19.28 -3.97 -4.74
C SER A 148 18.51 -2.70 -5.10
N LEU A 149 19.19 -1.55 -5.13
CA LEU A 149 18.56 -0.27 -5.46
C LEU A 149 17.99 -0.26 -6.89
N ILE A 150 18.70 -0.85 -7.86
CA ILE A 150 18.20 -1.05 -9.22
C ILE A 150 16.94 -1.94 -9.23
N TYR A 151 16.93 -3.02 -8.43
CA TYR A 151 15.75 -3.89 -8.33
C TYR A 151 14.56 -3.20 -7.64
N HIS A 152 14.81 -2.35 -6.64
CA HIS A 152 13.77 -1.52 -6.06
C HIS A 152 13.17 -0.56 -7.09
N LEU A 153 14.00 0.13 -7.86
CA LEU A 153 13.54 1.00 -8.94
C LEU A 153 12.67 0.24 -9.96
N ILE A 154 13.14 -0.90 -10.43
CA ILE A 154 12.43 -1.74 -11.40
C ILE A 154 11.10 -2.24 -10.83
N ASP A 155 11.09 -2.71 -9.59
CA ASP A 155 9.89 -3.22 -8.92
C ASP A 155 8.83 -2.12 -8.78
N LYS A 156 9.22 -0.91 -8.33
CA LYS A 156 8.25 0.19 -8.17
C LYS A 156 7.67 0.63 -9.52
N VAL A 157 8.52 0.84 -10.52
CA VAL A 157 8.07 1.27 -11.85
C VAL A 157 7.21 0.20 -12.53
N SER A 158 7.56 -1.09 -12.41
CA SER A 158 6.75 -2.17 -12.96
C SER A 158 5.35 -2.27 -12.34
N ARG A 159 5.20 -1.86 -11.10
CA ARG A 159 3.90 -1.75 -10.39
C ARG A 159 3.18 -0.42 -10.61
N GLY A 160 3.75 0.49 -11.41
CA GLY A 160 3.16 1.78 -11.77
C GLY A 160 3.43 2.92 -10.79
N GLY A 161 4.37 2.75 -9.86
CA GLY A 161 4.81 3.76 -8.93
C GLY A 161 6.06 4.51 -9.37
N ASN A 162 6.40 5.55 -8.64
CA ASN A 162 7.69 6.23 -8.68
C ASN A 162 8.58 5.75 -7.53
N PHE A 163 9.88 5.97 -7.68
CA PHE A 163 10.87 5.65 -6.67
C PHE A 163 11.63 6.92 -6.25
N LEU A 164 11.41 7.37 -5.01
CA LEU A 164 12.10 8.48 -4.38
C LEU A 164 13.22 7.92 -3.50
N LEU A 165 14.44 7.93 -4.03
CA LEU A 165 15.63 7.50 -3.30
C LEU A 165 16.27 8.70 -2.61
N ASP A 166 16.22 8.70 -1.29
CA ASP A 166 16.83 9.75 -0.47
C ASP A 166 18.31 9.51 -0.22
N ILE A 167 19.07 10.61 -0.20
CA ILE A 167 20.50 10.64 0.08
C ILE A 167 20.77 11.62 1.21
N GLY A 168 21.64 11.25 2.16
CA GLY A 168 22.03 12.08 3.31
C GLY A 168 23.40 12.74 3.10
N PRO A 169 23.50 14.00 2.61
CA PRO A 169 24.76 14.73 2.61
C PRO A 169 25.27 14.96 4.04
N ASP A 170 26.59 14.99 4.20
CA ASP A 170 27.23 15.34 5.46
C ASP A 170 27.03 16.83 5.84
N GLU A 171 27.57 17.23 6.98
CA GLU A 171 27.48 18.61 7.50
C GLU A 171 28.15 19.67 6.60
N HIS A 172 28.93 19.25 5.62
CA HIS A 172 29.55 20.12 4.61
C HIS A 172 28.80 20.10 3.26
N GLY A 173 27.67 19.40 3.19
CA GLY A 173 26.87 19.22 1.98
C GLY A 173 27.49 18.23 1.00
N LYS A 174 28.43 17.38 1.43
CA LYS A 174 29.04 16.36 0.56
C LYS A 174 28.26 15.05 0.67
N ILE A 175 27.99 14.47 -0.48
CA ILE A 175 27.40 13.13 -0.55
C ILE A 175 28.49 12.11 -0.18
N PRO A 176 28.27 11.18 0.78
CA PRO A 176 29.23 10.15 1.15
C PRO A 176 29.68 9.32 -0.05
N PRO A 177 30.97 8.91 -0.10
CA PRO A 177 31.52 8.16 -1.26
C PRO A 177 30.72 6.92 -1.64
N ILE A 178 30.23 6.17 -0.66
CA ILE A 178 29.40 4.98 -0.91
C ILE A 178 28.09 5.31 -1.61
N MET A 179 27.42 6.40 -1.24
CA MET A 179 26.22 6.85 -1.91
C MET A 179 26.51 7.33 -3.33
N GLN A 180 27.65 8.03 -3.53
CA GLN A 180 28.09 8.44 -4.88
C GLN A 180 28.30 7.23 -5.79
N GLU A 181 28.99 6.19 -5.31
CA GLU A 181 29.21 4.94 -6.06
C GLU A 181 27.87 4.32 -6.48
N ARG A 182 26.91 4.18 -5.55
CA ARG A 182 25.60 3.61 -5.83
C ARG A 182 24.82 4.43 -6.87
N LEU A 183 24.86 5.75 -6.76
CA LEU A 183 24.21 6.65 -7.73
C LEU A 183 24.83 6.55 -9.13
N LEU A 184 26.16 6.45 -9.22
CA LEU A 184 26.87 6.27 -10.49
C LEU A 184 26.52 4.93 -11.14
N ASP A 185 26.44 3.85 -10.37
CA ASP A 185 26.06 2.53 -10.87
C ASP A 185 24.61 2.53 -11.41
N ILE A 186 23.67 3.15 -10.66
CA ILE A 186 22.28 3.32 -11.11
C ILE A 186 22.26 4.16 -12.40
N GLY A 187 23.04 5.24 -12.45
CA GLY A 187 23.17 6.11 -13.63
C GLY A 187 23.69 5.38 -14.85
N GLN A 188 24.72 4.54 -14.69
CA GLN A 188 25.28 3.70 -15.76
C GLN A 188 24.26 2.69 -16.29
N TRP A 189 23.52 2.04 -15.38
CA TRP A 189 22.43 1.13 -15.77
C TRP A 189 21.34 1.87 -16.55
N LEU A 190 20.89 3.03 -16.07
CA LEU A 190 19.88 3.86 -16.71
C LEU A 190 20.33 4.41 -18.07
N ALA A 191 21.62 4.71 -18.26
CA ALA A 191 22.16 5.14 -19.54
C ALA A 191 21.94 4.11 -20.66
N LYS A 192 21.90 2.82 -20.33
CA LYS A 192 21.64 1.72 -21.27
C LYS A 192 20.18 1.27 -21.31
N ASN A 193 19.51 1.28 -20.16
CA ASN A 193 18.22 0.64 -19.98
C ASN A 193 17.08 1.62 -19.62
N GLY A 194 17.37 2.92 -19.49
CA GLY A 194 16.40 3.92 -19.04
C GLY A 194 15.16 4.04 -19.95
N GLU A 195 15.24 3.58 -21.20
CA GLU A 195 14.08 3.46 -22.07
C GLU A 195 12.98 2.56 -21.48
N ALA A 196 13.35 1.56 -20.69
CA ALA A 196 12.42 0.66 -20.01
C ALA A 196 11.86 1.24 -18.70
N ILE A 197 12.33 2.41 -18.26
CA ILE A 197 11.91 3.08 -17.02
C ILE A 197 11.17 4.38 -17.34
N TYR A 198 11.83 5.31 -18.05
CA TYR A 198 11.28 6.64 -18.30
C TYR A 198 10.12 6.62 -19.29
N GLY A 199 9.01 7.28 -18.95
CA GLY A 199 7.82 7.37 -19.81
C GLY A 199 7.12 6.04 -20.00
N THR A 200 7.35 5.08 -19.10
CA THR A 200 6.63 3.81 -19.05
C THR A 200 5.55 3.83 -17.97
N SER A 201 4.66 2.88 -18.03
CA SER A 201 3.63 2.61 -17.02
C SER A 201 3.62 1.13 -16.69
N ARG A 202 2.87 0.78 -15.65
CA ARG A 202 2.53 -0.62 -15.37
C ARG A 202 1.94 -1.28 -16.62
N TRP A 203 2.37 -2.50 -16.89
CA TRP A 203 1.69 -3.39 -17.83
C TRP A 203 0.60 -4.20 -17.13
N LYS A 204 -0.16 -5.01 -17.87
CA LYS A 204 -1.20 -5.90 -17.29
C LYS A 204 -0.66 -6.81 -16.19
N TYR A 205 0.60 -7.22 -16.28
CA TYR A 205 1.33 -7.94 -15.23
C TYR A 205 2.54 -7.10 -14.81
N ALA A 206 2.68 -6.84 -13.53
CA ALA A 206 3.87 -6.15 -13.02
C ALA A 206 5.10 -7.07 -13.08
N SER A 207 4.90 -8.37 -12.79
CA SER A 207 5.99 -9.35 -12.79
C SER A 207 5.50 -10.75 -13.11
N GLN A 208 6.44 -11.58 -13.58
CA GLN A 208 6.31 -13.03 -13.71
C GLN A 208 7.05 -13.68 -12.54
N TRP A 209 6.38 -14.62 -11.89
CA TRP A 209 6.93 -15.34 -10.76
C TRP A 209 7.31 -16.77 -11.14
N SER A 210 8.37 -17.30 -10.49
CA SER A 210 8.65 -18.72 -10.47
C SER A 210 7.58 -19.48 -9.67
N GLU A 211 7.66 -20.80 -9.67
CA GLU A 211 6.87 -21.61 -8.75
C GLU A 211 7.35 -21.44 -7.30
N GLY A 212 6.44 -21.59 -6.32
CA GLY A 212 6.73 -21.45 -4.91
C GLY A 212 5.76 -20.51 -4.18
N LYS A 213 5.97 -20.37 -2.87
CA LYS A 213 5.19 -19.46 -2.02
C LYS A 213 5.59 -18.00 -2.29
N ARG A 214 4.62 -17.07 -2.31
CA ARG A 214 4.85 -15.64 -2.61
C ARG A 214 4.78 -14.73 -1.39
N ASP A 215 4.62 -15.30 -0.22
CA ASP A 215 4.42 -14.63 1.07
C ASP A 215 5.71 -14.51 1.89
N TYR A 216 6.87 -14.42 1.23
CA TYR A 216 8.15 -14.26 1.92
C TYR A 216 8.19 -12.95 2.71
N LYS A 217 8.50 -13.03 4.00
CA LYS A 217 8.76 -11.90 4.88
C LYS A 217 10.26 -11.81 5.15
N ALA A 218 10.86 -10.67 4.83
CA ALA A 218 12.27 -10.44 5.12
C ALA A 218 12.53 -10.39 6.63
N LYS A 219 13.59 -11.04 7.08
CA LYS A 219 14.08 -10.92 8.45
C LYS A 219 14.86 -9.62 8.60
N LYS A 220 15.04 -9.18 9.84
CA LYS A 220 15.88 -8.00 10.13
C LYS A 220 17.28 -8.18 9.53
N GLY A 221 17.73 -7.20 8.76
CA GLY A 221 19.02 -7.22 8.06
C GLY A 221 19.03 -7.98 6.73
N GLU A 222 17.90 -8.55 6.28
CA GLU A 222 17.79 -9.14 4.94
C GLU A 222 17.31 -8.11 3.93
N ASP A 223 17.91 -8.12 2.76
CA ASP A 223 17.46 -7.35 1.62
C ASP A 223 16.33 -8.08 0.90
N ILE A 224 15.12 -7.55 1.01
CA ILE A 224 13.91 -8.16 0.45
C ILE A 224 14.00 -8.31 -1.07
N MET A 225 14.55 -7.32 -1.79
CA MET A 225 14.60 -7.41 -3.25
C MET A 225 15.61 -8.45 -3.73
N ILE A 226 16.73 -8.60 -3.04
CA ILE A 226 17.69 -9.67 -3.32
C ILE A 226 17.07 -11.05 -3.05
N LYS A 227 16.29 -11.20 -1.97
CA LYS A 227 15.57 -12.45 -1.66
C LYS A 227 14.47 -12.77 -2.67
N LEU A 228 13.75 -11.78 -3.13
CA LEU A 228 12.67 -11.96 -4.11
C LEU A 228 13.18 -12.08 -5.56
N THR A 229 14.49 -12.04 -5.81
CA THR A 229 15.07 -12.09 -7.16
C THR A 229 16.21 -13.11 -7.30
N VAL A 230 17.41 -12.76 -6.83
CA VAL A 230 18.65 -13.50 -7.14
C VAL A 230 19.12 -14.48 -6.06
N GLN A 231 18.67 -14.32 -4.81
CA GLN A 231 19.05 -15.19 -3.68
C GLN A 231 17.81 -15.72 -2.94
N PRO A 232 17.00 -16.57 -3.60
CA PRO A 232 15.75 -17.05 -3.02
C PRO A 232 15.97 -17.88 -1.76
N THR A 233 15.02 -17.80 -0.85
CA THR A 233 14.90 -18.76 0.24
C THR A 233 14.22 -20.03 -0.29
N PRO A 234 14.69 -21.23 0.04
CA PRO A 234 14.10 -22.48 -0.43
C PRO A 234 12.59 -22.55 -0.17
N GLY A 235 11.83 -22.97 -1.19
CA GLY A 235 10.37 -23.08 -1.14
C GLY A 235 9.60 -21.79 -1.48
N TYR A 236 10.28 -20.65 -1.60
CA TYR A 236 9.66 -19.39 -2.00
C TYR A 236 9.90 -19.07 -3.47
N ALA A 237 8.89 -18.45 -4.09
CA ALA A 237 8.96 -17.96 -5.46
C ALA A 237 9.82 -16.69 -5.56
N VAL A 238 10.39 -16.49 -6.76
CA VAL A 238 11.10 -15.26 -7.12
C VAL A 238 10.42 -14.56 -8.28
N LYS A 239 10.62 -13.26 -8.38
CA LYS A 239 10.26 -12.44 -9.54
C LYS A 239 11.31 -12.69 -10.64
N GLU A 240 10.96 -13.52 -11.61
CA GLU A 240 11.85 -13.90 -12.72
C GLU A 240 11.94 -12.82 -13.78
N VAL A 241 10.84 -12.10 -14.00
CA VAL A 241 10.71 -11.02 -14.98
C VAL A 241 9.84 -9.92 -14.42
N PHE A 242 10.27 -8.68 -14.59
CA PHE A 242 9.44 -7.49 -14.38
C PHE A 242 9.01 -6.92 -15.73
N TYR A 243 7.82 -6.32 -15.78
CA TYR A 243 7.29 -5.76 -17.02
C TYR A 243 6.99 -4.26 -16.87
N THR A 244 7.42 -3.48 -17.88
CA THR A 244 7.00 -2.10 -18.05
C THR A 244 6.50 -1.89 -19.47
N TYR A 245 5.62 -0.91 -19.67
CA TYR A 245 4.99 -0.68 -20.96
C TYR A 245 5.01 0.80 -21.34
N ARG A 246 5.47 1.11 -22.54
CA ARG A 246 5.43 2.45 -23.11
C ARG A 246 4.27 2.56 -24.11
N ALA A 247 3.18 3.19 -23.69
CA ALA A 247 1.96 3.28 -24.48
C ALA A 247 2.15 4.12 -25.77
N ALA A 248 2.92 5.22 -25.70
CA ALA A 248 3.13 6.13 -26.81
C ALA A 248 3.74 5.46 -28.04
N SER A 249 4.55 4.42 -27.87
CA SER A 249 5.22 3.69 -28.94
C SER A 249 4.85 2.22 -29.02
N ASN A 250 3.87 1.78 -28.22
CA ASN A 250 3.44 0.39 -28.11
C ASN A 250 4.63 -0.56 -27.93
N GLN A 251 5.36 -0.40 -26.83
CA GLN A 251 6.56 -1.18 -26.53
C GLN A 251 6.46 -1.84 -25.17
N LEU A 252 6.64 -3.16 -25.13
CA LEU A 252 6.75 -3.93 -23.90
C LEU A 252 8.22 -4.16 -23.57
N TYR A 253 8.59 -3.96 -22.32
CA TYR A 253 9.90 -4.29 -21.78
C TYR A 253 9.75 -5.41 -20.77
N ALA A 254 10.55 -6.49 -20.94
CA ALA A 254 10.70 -7.57 -19.99
C ALA A 254 12.10 -7.45 -19.35
N ILE A 255 12.14 -7.19 -18.04
CA ILE A 255 13.36 -6.89 -17.31
C ILE A 255 13.72 -8.10 -16.45
N LEU A 256 14.85 -8.71 -16.73
CA LEU A 256 15.36 -9.90 -16.04
C LEU A 256 16.32 -9.48 -14.92
N PRO A 257 16.07 -9.79 -13.65
CA PRO A 257 17.02 -9.52 -12.58
C PRO A 257 18.30 -10.38 -12.70
N ARG A 258 18.20 -11.54 -13.37
CA ARG A 258 19.32 -12.48 -13.57
C ARG A 258 19.48 -12.82 -15.06
N TYR A 259 20.72 -12.86 -15.53
CA TYR A 259 21.00 -13.46 -16.83
C TYR A 259 20.91 -14.99 -16.71
N PRO A 260 20.08 -15.67 -17.53
CA PRO A 260 19.91 -17.12 -17.43
C PRO A 260 21.18 -17.85 -17.84
N SER A 261 21.61 -18.83 -17.03
CA SER A 261 22.83 -19.58 -17.26
C SER A 261 22.81 -20.42 -18.56
N ASN A 262 21.63 -20.88 -18.96
CA ASN A 262 21.41 -21.64 -20.22
C ASN A 262 21.06 -20.73 -21.41
N GLY A 263 21.05 -19.41 -21.22
CA GLY A 263 20.66 -18.43 -22.22
C GLY A 263 19.17 -18.43 -22.58
N GLN A 264 18.34 -19.30 -22.01
CA GLN A 264 16.93 -19.39 -22.35
C GLN A 264 16.04 -18.59 -21.40
N VAL A 265 15.09 -17.84 -21.96
CA VAL A 265 14.04 -17.10 -21.23
C VAL A 265 12.68 -17.51 -21.74
N VAL A 266 11.75 -17.76 -20.81
CA VAL A 266 10.35 -18.01 -21.13
C VAL A 266 9.52 -16.84 -20.61
N LEU A 267 8.93 -16.08 -21.52
CA LEU A 267 7.96 -15.02 -21.19
C LEU A 267 6.56 -15.62 -21.26
N LYS A 268 5.94 -15.80 -20.09
CA LYS A 268 4.67 -16.54 -19.94
C LYS A 268 3.46 -15.68 -20.33
N ASN A 269 2.48 -16.31 -20.96
CA ASN A 269 1.16 -15.72 -21.26
C ASN A 269 1.18 -14.43 -22.09
N LEU A 270 2.13 -14.27 -22.98
CA LEU A 270 2.13 -13.13 -23.91
C LEU A 270 1.13 -13.31 -25.07
N GLY A 271 0.71 -14.54 -25.35
CA GLY A 271 -0.19 -14.89 -26.45
C GLY A 271 0.51 -15.09 -27.80
N PRO A 272 -0.22 -15.55 -28.81
CA PRO A 272 0.35 -15.99 -30.08
C PRO A 272 0.74 -14.83 -31.04
N ASN A 273 0.34 -13.60 -30.74
CA ASN A 273 0.49 -12.45 -31.66
C ASN A 273 1.75 -11.60 -31.40
N VAL A 274 2.76 -12.17 -30.72
CA VAL A 274 4.01 -11.45 -30.42
C VAL A 274 4.84 -11.33 -31.72
N PRO A 275 5.32 -10.11 -32.08
CA PRO A 275 6.15 -9.92 -33.27
C PRO A 275 7.58 -10.42 -33.04
N LEU A 276 7.83 -11.69 -33.26
CA LEU A 276 9.09 -12.38 -32.94
C LEU A 276 10.33 -11.71 -33.58
N ASN A 277 10.16 -11.12 -34.76
CA ASN A 277 11.23 -10.39 -35.49
C ASN A 277 11.52 -8.99 -34.92
N LYS A 278 10.80 -8.54 -33.88
CA LYS A 278 10.97 -7.22 -33.24
C LYS A 278 11.40 -7.34 -31.78
N ILE A 279 12.04 -8.43 -31.42
CA ILE A 279 12.52 -8.68 -30.06
C ILE A 279 14.04 -8.44 -30.02
N THR A 280 14.48 -7.58 -29.13
CA THR A 280 15.89 -7.21 -28.99
C THR A 280 16.34 -7.17 -27.55
N LEU A 281 17.61 -7.41 -27.29
CA LEU A 281 18.28 -7.14 -26.03
C LEU A 281 18.67 -5.66 -26.00
N LEU A 282 18.03 -4.87 -25.14
CA LEU A 282 18.06 -3.41 -25.21
C LEU A 282 19.49 -2.83 -25.11
N ALA A 283 20.28 -3.29 -24.14
CA ALA A 283 21.61 -2.77 -23.89
C ALA A 283 22.60 -2.95 -25.07
N THR A 284 22.37 -3.94 -25.93
CA THR A 284 23.28 -4.29 -27.05
C THR A 284 22.64 -4.08 -28.40
N GLY A 285 21.31 -3.91 -28.48
CA GLY A 285 20.56 -3.87 -29.73
C GLY A 285 20.48 -5.21 -30.47
N ALA A 286 21.01 -6.29 -29.92
CA ALA A 286 21.02 -7.61 -30.54
C ALA A 286 19.59 -8.17 -30.70
N SER A 287 19.24 -8.62 -31.93
CA SER A 287 18.01 -9.36 -32.17
C SER A 287 18.06 -10.73 -31.47
N LEU A 288 16.96 -11.13 -30.84
CA LEU A 288 16.88 -12.38 -30.11
C LEU A 288 16.08 -13.43 -30.91
N PRO A 289 16.65 -14.64 -31.14
CA PRO A 289 15.87 -15.76 -31.64
C PRO A 289 14.72 -16.07 -30.68
N ALA A 290 13.52 -16.24 -31.24
CA ALA A 290 12.31 -16.44 -30.46
C ALA A 290 11.37 -17.42 -31.16
N GLU A 291 10.62 -18.18 -30.33
CA GLU A 291 9.55 -19.06 -30.80
C GLU A 291 8.33 -18.98 -29.89
N ILE A 292 7.13 -19.25 -30.42
CA ILE A 292 5.89 -19.35 -29.65
C ILE A 292 5.66 -20.80 -29.26
N ARG A 293 5.44 -21.03 -27.97
CA ARG A 293 5.01 -22.33 -27.41
C ARG A 293 3.70 -22.16 -26.65
N GLY A 294 2.59 -22.47 -27.31
CA GLY A 294 1.26 -22.17 -26.76
C GLY A 294 1.03 -20.66 -26.62
N ASN A 295 0.87 -20.19 -25.40
CA ASN A 295 0.75 -18.76 -25.09
C ASN A 295 2.06 -18.10 -24.63
N ASP A 296 3.14 -18.87 -24.57
CA ASP A 296 4.43 -18.42 -24.07
C ASP A 296 5.37 -18.09 -25.23
N VAL A 297 6.30 -17.17 -25.00
CA VAL A 297 7.39 -16.86 -25.92
C VAL A 297 8.69 -17.33 -25.31
N VAL A 298 9.39 -18.23 -26.02
CA VAL A 298 10.70 -18.74 -25.62
C VAL A 298 11.76 -17.99 -26.41
N LEU A 299 12.70 -17.40 -25.69
CA LEU A 299 13.78 -16.59 -26.24
C LEU A 299 15.13 -17.24 -25.98
N GLN A 300 16.06 -17.08 -26.93
CA GLN A 300 17.45 -17.43 -26.74
C GLN A 300 18.31 -16.17 -26.66
N LEU A 301 18.92 -15.92 -25.52
CA LEU A 301 19.88 -14.84 -25.32
C LEU A 301 21.27 -15.27 -25.82
N PRO A 302 22.12 -14.35 -26.30
CA PRO A 302 23.51 -14.64 -26.62
C PRO A 302 24.29 -15.04 -25.36
N PRO A 303 25.46 -15.64 -25.48
CA PRO A 303 26.35 -15.87 -24.34
C PRO A 303 26.61 -14.58 -23.57
N PHE A 304 26.64 -14.66 -22.24
CA PHE A 304 26.87 -13.49 -21.39
C PHE A 304 28.29 -12.93 -21.63
N ASP A 305 28.36 -11.65 -21.95
CA ASP A 305 29.62 -10.90 -22.15
C ASP A 305 29.59 -9.64 -21.26
N PRO A 306 30.29 -9.65 -20.12
CA PRO A 306 30.32 -8.53 -19.17
C PRO A 306 30.70 -7.19 -19.82
N ALA A 307 31.59 -7.22 -20.84
CA ALA A 307 32.06 -6.01 -21.51
C ALA A 307 30.96 -5.26 -22.29
N ARG A 308 29.88 -5.94 -22.66
CA ARG A 308 28.77 -5.36 -23.41
C ARG A 308 27.70 -4.71 -22.53
N PHE A 309 27.59 -5.11 -21.28
CA PHE A 309 26.50 -4.67 -20.41
C PHE A 309 26.84 -3.48 -19.53
N ASN A 310 28.12 -3.24 -19.21
CA ASN A 310 28.62 -2.21 -18.29
C ASN A 310 28.11 -2.34 -16.84
N THR A 311 27.12 -3.19 -16.60
CA THR A 311 26.54 -3.49 -15.29
C THR A 311 26.21 -4.98 -15.21
N SER A 312 26.30 -5.54 -14.01
CA SER A 312 25.93 -6.94 -13.72
C SER A 312 24.47 -7.09 -13.26
N SER A 313 23.70 -6.00 -13.25
CA SER A 313 22.36 -5.97 -12.68
C SER A 313 21.32 -5.71 -13.74
N ALA A 314 20.31 -6.54 -13.80
CA ALA A 314 19.10 -6.47 -14.62
C ALA A 314 19.32 -6.25 -16.14
N TYR A 315 18.69 -7.10 -16.92
CA TYR A 315 18.84 -7.19 -18.37
C TYR A 315 17.50 -6.98 -19.05
N VAL A 316 17.42 -6.10 -20.03
CA VAL A 316 16.15 -5.65 -20.60
C VAL A 316 15.96 -6.24 -21.99
N ILE A 317 14.85 -6.96 -22.18
CA ILE A 317 14.34 -7.40 -23.47
C ILE A 317 13.25 -6.42 -23.90
N LYS A 318 13.38 -5.86 -25.10
CA LYS A 318 12.40 -4.98 -25.73
C LYS A 318 11.61 -5.73 -26.79
N ILE A 319 10.29 -5.62 -26.75
CA ILE A 319 9.37 -6.13 -27.77
C ILE A 319 8.66 -4.93 -28.39
N ALA A 320 9.09 -4.54 -29.59
CA ALA A 320 8.56 -3.36 -30.28
C ALA A 320 7.24 -3.66 -30.99
N GLY A 321 6.30 -2.71 -30.98
CA GLY A 321 4.98 -2.85 -31.59
C GLY A 321 4.05 -3.81 -30.85
N PHE A 322 4.32 -4.05 -29.57
CA PHE A 322 3.56 -5.03 -28.76
C PHE A 322 3.33 -4.54 -27.33
N GLY A 323 2.29 -5.02 -26.71
CA GLY A 323 1.99 -4.81 -25.30
C GLY A 323 0.70 -4.03 -25.04
N ALA A 324 0.05 -3.45 -26.04
CA ALA A 324 -1.24 -2.78 -25.86
C ALA A 324 -2.26 -3.75 -25.22
N PHE A 325 -2.91 -3.32 -24.14
CA PHE A 325 -3.85 -4.14 -23.37
C PHE A 325 -5.07 -3.33 -22.93
N GLN A 326 -6.12 -4.04 -22.54
CA GLN A 326 -7.30 -3.42 -21.93
C GLN A 326 -7.06 -3.22 -20.42
N PRO A 327 -7.45 -2.07 -19.87
CA PRO A 327 -7.29 -1.82 -18.45
C PRO A 327 -8.21 -2.71 -17.61
N LYS A 328 -7.75 -3.06 -16.40
CA LYS A 328 -8.49 -3.85 -15.42
C LYS A 328 -9.70 -3.07 -14.90
N PRO A 329 -10.91 -3.65 -14.88
CA PRO A 329 -12.07 -3.01 -14.27
C PRO A 329 -11.99 -3.01 -12.75
N THR A 330 -12.75 -2.12 -12.10
CA THR A 330 -12.95 -2.12 -10.65
C THR A 330 -14.22 -2.88 -10.30
N ILE A 331 -14.20 -3.68 -9.23
CA ILE A 331 -15.36 -4.39 -8.67
C ILE A 331 -15.73 -3.71 -7.35
N GLU A 332 -16.91 -3.11 -7.30
CA GLU A 332 -17.49 -2.55 -6.08
C GLU A 332 -18.53 -3.52 -5.53
N ILE A 333 -18.45 -3.83 -4.22
CA ILE A 333 -19.38 -4.75 -3.55
C ILE A 333 -20.09 -4.01 -2.43
N GLN A 334 -21.41 -3.96 -2.49
CA GLN A 334 -22.26 -3.35 -1.48
C GLN A 334 -23.26 -4.37 -0.94
N TYR A 335 -23.14 -4.77 0.31
CA TYR A 335 -24.11 -5.65 0.95
C TYR A 335 -25.44 -4.93 1.15
N GLN A 336 -26.55 -5.62 0.79
CA GLN A 336 -27.87 -5.04 0.87
C GLN A 336 -28.41 -5.01 2.30
N PRO A 337 -29.10 -3.92 2.72
CA PRO A 337 -29.65 -3.81 4.08
C PRO A 337 -30.69 -4.88 4.43
N ASP A 338 -31.39 -5.40 3.44
CA ASP A 338 -32.40 -6.45 3.56
C ASP A 338 -31.80 -7.86 3.59
N LEU A 339 -30.47 -7.98 3.61
CA LEU A 339 -29.73 -9.23 3.60
C LEU A 339 -29.98 -10.12 2.36
N SER A 340 -30.56 -9.57 1.29
CA SER A 340 -30.86 -10.30 0.05
C SER A 340 -29.60 -10.73 -0.73
N GLY A 341 -28.44 -10.21 -0.36
CA GLY A 341 -27.15 -10.48 -0.97
C GLY A 341 -26.25 -9.24 -1.06
N ALA A 342 -25.25 -9.31 -1.91
CA ALA A 342 -24.36 -8.19 -2.21
C ALA A 342 -24.58 -7.69 -3.64
N LEU A 343 -24.84 -6.40 -3.80
CA LEU A 343 -24.89 -5.73 -5.09
C LEU A 343 -23.46 -5.54 -5.60
N VAL A 344 -23.19 -6.04 -6.80
CA VAL A 344 -21.90 -5.93 -7.48
C VAL A 344 -22.01 -4.94 -8.62
N THR A 345 -21.16 -3.93 -8.59
CA THR A 345 -21.02 -2.92 -9.66
C THR A 345 -19.64 -3.02 -10.27
N LEU A 346 -19.56 -3.15 -11.59
CA LEU A 346 -18.29 -3.10 -12.32
C LEU A 346 -18.11 -1.72 -12.94
N ARG A 347 -16.91 -1.14 -12.76
CA ARG A 347 -16.58 0.14 -13.39
C ARG A 347 -15.38 -0.02 -14.33
N SER A 348 -15.53 0.57 -15.50
CA SER A 348 -14.43 0.66 -16.46
C SER A 348 -13.55 1.88 -16.15
N PRO A 349 -12.21 1.73 -16.12
CA PRO A 349 -11.30 2.87 -15.98
C PRO A 349 -11.23 3.74 -17.24
N LYS A 350 -11.81 3.28 -18.37
CA LYS A 350 -11.92 4.04 -19.62
C LYS A 350 -13.36 4.07 -20.12
N PRO A 351 -13.89 5.24 -20.51
CA PRO A 351 -15.20 5.32 -21.14
C PRO A 351 -15.27 4.45 -22.41
N GLY A 352 -16.43 3.85 -22.65
CA GLY A 352 -16.71 3.10 -23.89
C GLY A 352 -16.15 1.67 -23.96
N LEU A 353 -15.50 1.17 -22.90
CA LEU A 353 -15.10 -0.24 -22.83
C LEU A 353 -16.26 -1.11 -22.34
N SER A 354 -16.60 -2.13 -23.11
CA SER A 354 -17.49 -3.20 -22.65
C SER A 354 -16.81 -4.05 -21.60
N LEU A 355 -17.54 -4.42 -20.55
CA LEU A 355 -17.05 -5.28 -19.48
C LEU A 355 -17.71 -6.64 -19.55
N GLY A 356 -16.98 -7.66 -19.14
CA GLY A 356 -17.49 -9.00 -18.91
C GLY A 356 -17.13 -9.48 -17.52
N TYR A 357 -17.83 -10.49 -17.03
CA TYR A 357 -17.49 -11.13 -15.78
C TYR A 357 -17.81 -12.62 -15.79
N MET A 358 -17.16 -13.34 -14.91
CA MET A 358 -17.45 -14.74 -14.57
C MET A 358 -17.81 -14.79 -13.09
N LEU A 359 -18.77 -15.63 -12.73
CA LEU A 359 -19.22 -15.83 -11.35
C LEU A 359 -18.86 -17.26 -10.92
N ASN A 360 -18.17 -17.37 -9.80
CA ASN A 360 -17.69 -18.63 -9.24
C ASN A 360 -16.76 -19.38 -10.24
N ASN A 361 -16.95 -20.68 -10.37
CA ASN A 361 -16.20 -21.52 -11.31
C ASN A 361 -16.84 -21.60 -12.71
N ASN A 362 -17.83 -20.72 -13.01
CA ASN A 362 -18.40 -20.69 -14.34
C ASN A 362 -17.36 -20.15 -15.33
N SER A 363 -17.03 -20.92 -16.35
CA SER A 363 -16.07 -20.56 -17.39
C SER A 363 -16.70 -19.72 -18.52
N GLN A 364 -18.03 -19.58 -18.55
CA GLN A 364 -18.72 -18.79 -19.57
C GLN A 364 -18.78 -17.32 -19.15
N PRO A 365 -18.19 -16.41 -19.94
CA PRO A 365 -18.26 -14.97 -19.69
C PRO A 365 -19.69 -14.44 -19.85
N ILE A 366 -20.08 -13.56 -18.93
CA ILE A 366 -21.34 -12.81 -18.97
C ILE A 366 -21.00 -11.36 -19.31
N VAL A 367 -21.68 -10.78 -20.30
CA VAL A 367 -21.52 -9.35 -20.62
C VAL A 367 -22.17 -8.54 -19.50
N TYR A 368 -21.43 -7.54 -18.98
CA TYR A 368 -21.93 -6.66 -17.95
C TYR A 368 -22.65 -5.46 -18.56
N ASP A 369 -23.92 -5.29 -18.23
CA ASP A 369 -24.76 -4.15 -18.64
C ASP A 369 -25.23 -3.31 -17.46
N LYS A 370 -25.43 -3.91 -16.29
CA LYS A 370 -25.92 -3.26 -15.07
C LYS A 370 -25.48 -4.00 -13.81
N PRO A 371 -25.51 -3.35 -12.63
CA PRO A 371 -25.26 -4.00 -11.35
C PRO A 371 -26.12 -5.25 -11.15
N PHE A 372 -25.53 -6.29 -10.54
CA PHE A 372 -26.17 -7.58 -10.28
C PHE A 372 -25.97 -8.01 -8.83
N THR A 373 -26.88 -8.86 -8.31
CA THR A 373 -26.81 -9.33 -6.92
C THR A 373 -26.22 -10.73 -6.84
N VAL A 374 -25.24 -10.90 -5.95
CA VAL A 374 -24.68 -12.21 -5.56
C VAL A 374 -25.25 -12.60 -4.20
N LYS A 375 -25.84 -13.79 -4.12
CA LYS A 375 -26.38 -14.36 -2.88
C LYS A 375 -25.43 -15.41 -2.33
N GLY A 376 -25.10 -15.31 -1.03
CA GLY A 376 -24.16 -16.22 -0.37
C GLY A 376 -22.70 -15.99 -0.83
N ASP A 377 -21.90 -17.05 -0.77
CA ASP A 377 -20.50 -16.99 -1.23
C ASP A 377 -20.41 -16.89 -2.75
N GLY A 378 -19.51 -16.05 -3.21
CA GLY A 378 -19.30 -15.89 -4.65
C GLY A 378 -17.97 -15.22 -4.97
N THR A 379 -17.28 -15.75 -5.98
CA THR A 379 -16.08 -15.11 -6.54
C THR A 379 -16.42 -14.50 -7.88
N ILE A 380 -16.20 -13.20 -8.02
CA ILE A 380 -16.41 -12.44 -9.24
C ILE A 380 -15.04 -12.23 -9.90
N LYS A 381 -14.92 -12.61 -11.16
CA LYS A 381 -13.78 -12.31 -12.02
C LYS A 381 -14.25 -11.40 -13.13
N ALA A 382 -13.84 -10.12 -13.10
CA ALA A 382 -14.25 -9.12 -14.08
C ALA A 382 -13.10 -8.73 -15.01
N PHE A 383 -13.38 -8.49 -16.28
CA PHE A 383 -12.40 -8.14 -17.31
C PHE A 383 -13.02 -7.20 -18.34
N ALA A 384 -12.20 -6.41 -19.03
CA ALA A 384 -12.62 -5.68 -20.21
C ALA A 384 -12.73 -6.64 -21.39
N VAL A 385 -13.83 -6.52 -22.15
CA VAL A 385 -14.02 -7.28 -23.38
C VAL A 385 -13.05 -6.74 -24.43
N SER A 386 -12.22 -7.63 -24.98
CA SER A 386 -11.13 -7.26 -25.87
C SER A 386 -11.63 -6.70 -27.19
N ALA A 387 -11.08 -5.56 -27.62
CA ALA A 387 -11.02 -5.21 -29.03
C ALA A 387 -10.03 -6.15 -29.73
N SER A 388 -10.29 -6.51 -30.97
CA SER A 388 -9.57 -7.55 -31.72
C SER A 388 -8.06 -7.36 -31.85
N ASP A 389 -7.57 -6.15 -31.62
CA ASP A 389 -6.17 -5.73 -31.76
C ASP A 389 -5.41 -5.57 -30.43
N LYS A 390 -6.08 -5.81 -29.28
CA LYS A 390 -5.47 -5.62 -27.97
C LYS A 390 -5.49 -6.92 -27.15
N LEU A 391 -4.44 -7.11 -26.39
CA LEU A 391 -4.41 -8.19 -25.40
C LEU A 391 -5.54 -7.98 -24.37
N PRO A 392 -6.20 -9.06 -23.93
CA PRO A 392 -7.13 -8.95 -22.82
C PRO A 392 -6.40 -8.38 -21.61
N GLY A 393 -7.06 -7.48 -20.89
CA GLY A 393 -6.58 -6.93 -19.64
C GLY A 393 -6.42 -8.01 -18.57
N ASP A 394 -5.79 -7.64 -17.46
CA ASP A 394 -5.80 -8.49 -16.28
C ASP A 394 -7.23 -8.57 -15.71
N THR A 395 -7.51 -9.68 -15.03
CA THR A 395 -8.83 -9.94 -14.45
C THR A 395 -8.89 -9.37 -13.03
N ALA A 396 -9.84 -8.49 -12.77
CA ALA A 396 -10.18 -8.11 -11.41
C ALA A 396 -10.87 -9.29 -10.71
N VAL A 397 -10.47 -9.58 -9.48
CA VAL A 397 -11.07 -10.64 -8.68
C VAL A 397 -11.54 -10.07 -7.36
N ALA A 398 -12.79 -10.36 -7.01
CA ALA A 398 -13.34 -10.01 -5.71
C ALA A 398 -14.24 -11.14 -5.21
N SER A 399 -14.35 -11.29 -3.90
CA SER A 399 -15.20 -12.30 -3.28
C SER A 399 -16.32 -11.66 -2.47
N VAL A 400 -17.53 -12.17 -2.66
CA VAL A 400 -18.65 -11.99 -1.73
C VAL A 400 -18.61 -13.18 -0.78
N SER A 401 -18.62 -12.91 0.53
CA SER A 401 -18.72 -13.97 1.54
C SER A 401 -20.12 -14.02 2.11
N GLY A 402 -20.64 -15.21 2.32
CA GLY A 402 -21.84 -15.42 3.11
C GLY A 402 -21.61 -14.88 4.53
N LEU A 403 -22.63 -14.23 5.08
CA LEU A 403 -22.51 -13.60 6.38
C LEU A 403 -22.89 -14.62 7.48
N THR A 404 -22.00 -14.80 8.45
CA THR A 404 -22.31 -15.58 9.65
C THR A 404 -23.39 -14.89 10.45
N GLN A 405 -24.49 -15.61 10.76
CA GLN A 405 -25.53 -15.12 11.64
C GLN A 405 -25.24 -15.50 13.09
N LEU A 406 -25.14 -14.49 13.93
CA LEU A 406 -24.91 -14.65 15.38
C LEU A 406 -26.20 -14.33 16.12
N LYS A 407 -26.61 -15.26 16.99
CA LYS A 407 -27.82 -15.10 17.83
C LYS A 407 -27.47 -14.31 19.08
N ALA A 408 -28.41 -13.49 19.55
CA ALA A 408 -28.24 -12.78 20.80
C ALA A 408 -27.97 -13.74 21.96
N VAL A 409 -27.03 -13.39 22.83
CA VAL A 409 -26.68 -14.17 24.02
C VAL A 409 -27.49 -13.72 25.23
N LYS A 410 -27.74 -14.62 26.16
CA LYS A 410 -28.35 -14.25 27.44
C LYS A 410 -27.33 -13.44 28.25
N ALA A 411 -27.57 -12.14 28.36
CA ALA A 411 -26.71 -11.28 29.16
C ALA A 411 -26.86 -11.58 30.67
N PRO A 412 -25.81 -11.36 31.50
CA PRO A 412 -25.92 -11.37 32.97
C PRO A 412 -26.96 -10.37 33.45
N ALA A 413 -27.62 -10.71 34.58
CA ALA A 413 -28.68 -9.87 35.14
C ALA A 413 -28.21 -8.47 35.58
N THR A 414 -26.91 -8.33 35.86
CA THR A 414 -26.30 -7.11 36.37
C THR A 414 -25.15 -6.67 35.44
N LEU A 415 -25.47 -6.03 34.32
CA LEU A 415 -24.47 -5.38 33.49
C LEU A 415 -24.19 -3.95 33.98
N LYS A 416 -22.93 -3.51 33.89
CA LYS A 416 -22.49 -2.12 34.13
C LYS A 416 -21.84 -1.56 32.86
N PRO A 417 -21.88 -0.23 32.64
CA PRO A 417 -21.20 0.39 31.52
C PRO A 417 -19.69 0.14 31.50
N GLY A 418 -19.12 0.04 30.27
CA GLY A 418 -17.71 -0.16 30.03
C GLY A 418 -17.31 -1.60 29.71
N LEU A 419 -16.02 -1.82 29.45
CA LEU A 419 -15.39 -3.10 29.14
C LEU A 419 -14.38 -3.47 30.23
N ALA A 420 -14.31 -4.74 30.62
CA ALA A 420 -13.17 -5.23 31.37
C ALA A 420 -11.93 -5.24 30.47
N TYR A 421 -10.81 -4.71 30.96
CA TYR A 421 -9.55 -4.78 30.23
C TYR A 421 -8.48 -5.55 30.99
N GLN A 422 -7.56 -6.11 30.23
CA GLN A 422 -6.33 -6.73 30.70
C GLN A 422 -5.16 -6.09 29.96
N TYR A 423 -4.10 -5.73 30.69
CA TYR A 423 -2.89 -5.11 30.17
C TYR A 423 -1.69 -6.04 30.31
N PHE A 424 -0.88 -6.14 29.26
CA PHE A 424 0.25 -7.07 29.15
C PHE A 424 1.52 -6.32 28.76
N GLU A 425 2.68 -6.86 29.14
CA GLU A 425 4.00 -6.35 28.72
C GLU A 425 4.96 -7.50 28.43
N ALA A 426 5.76 -7.36 27.36
CA ALA A 426 6.87 -8.23 27.04
C ALA A 426 7.96 -7.45 26.27
N ASP A 427 9.16 -8.00 26.20
CA ASP A 427 10.27 -7.39 25.41
C ASP A 427 10.05 -7.55 23.91
N VAL A 428 9.43 -8.66 23.50
CA VAL A 428 8.89 -8.88 22.16
C VAL A 428 7.39 -9.07 22.32
N MET A 429 6.61 -8.21 21.69
CA MET A 429 5.16 -8.22 21.77
C MET A 429 4.56 -8.64 20.44
N ASP A 430 3.65 -9.57 20.49
CA ASP A 430 2.81 -10.03 19.38
C ASP A 430 1.44 -10.51 19.91
N MET A 431 0.54 -10.88 19.01
CA MET A 431 -0.81 -11.36 19.36
C MET A 431 -0.78 -12.59 20.24
N ASN A 432 0.13 -13.53 19.99
CA ASN A 432 0.24 -14.76 20.78
C ASN A 432 0.63 -14.47 22.23
N VAL A 433 1.55 -13.52 22.45
CA VAL A 433 1.95 -13.08 23.80
C VAL A 433 0.75 -12.53 24.56
N VAL A 434 -0.11 -11.70 23.94
CA VAL A 434 -1.30 -11.15 24.59
C VAL A 434 -2.29 -12.25 24.98
N ILE A 435 -2.47 -13.24 24.09
CA ILE A 435 -3.45 -14.32 24.31
C ILE A 435 -2.98 -15.32 25.37
N THR A 436 -1.67 -15.60 25.45
CA THR A 436 -1.12 -16.69 26.28
C THR A 436 -0.48 -16.26 27.59
N SER A 437 -0.16 -14.96 27.75
CA SER A 437 0.52 -14.46 28.94
C SER A 437 -0.45 -14.09 30.08
N SER A 438 0.09 -13.96 31.27
CA SER A 438 -0.67 -13.42 32.41
C SER A 438 -0.68 -11.89 32.38
N PRO A 439 -1.84 -11.24 32.59
CA PRO A 439 -1.92 -9.79 32.58
C PRO A 439 -1.20 -9.18 33.80
N LYS A 440 -0.57 -8.04 33.58
CA LYS A 440 0.05 -7.24 34.66
C LYS A 440 -0.95 -6.35 35.38
N GLN A 441 -1.99 -5.92 34.69
CA GLN A 441 -3.04 -5.09 35.25
C GLN A 441 -4.39 -5.45 34.64
N LYS A 442 -5.44 -5.27 35.43
CA LYS A 442 -6.84 -5.40 35.02
C LYS A 442 -7.64 -4.21 35.52
N GLY A 443 -8.71 -3.87 34.82
CA GLY A 443 -9.60 -2.77 35.19
C GLY A 443 -10.80 -2.66 34.27
N ILE A 444 -11.47 -1.52 34.33
CA ILE A 444 -12.60 -1.19 33.45
C ILE A 444 -12.25 0.03 32.61
N ALA A 445 -12.49 -0.06 31.31
CA ALA A 445 -12.33 1.03 30.35
C ALA A 445 -13.70 1.40 29.77
N ALA A 446 -13.87 2.68 29.42
CA ALA A 446 -15.11 3.14 28.80
C ALA A 446 -15.25 2.63 27.36
N VAL A 447 -14.12 2.62 26.61
CA VAL A 447 -14.02 2.19 25.21
C VAL A 447 -12.72 1.40 25.01
N PRO A 448 -12.63 0.56 23.96
CA PRO A 448 -11.41 -0.16 23.66
C PRO A 448 -10.44 0.76 22.89
N ASN A 449 -9.51 1.36 23.62
CA ASN A 449 -8.44 2.19 23.07
C ASN A 449 -7.17 2.10 23.95
N GLU A 450 -6.10 2.77 23.53
CA GLU A 450 -4.81 2.74 24.22
C GLU A 450 -4.72 3.62 25.49
N SER A 451 -5.80 4.28 25.91
CA SER A 451 -5.80 5.18 27.10
C SER A 451 -5.42 4.49 28.41
N VAL A 452 -5.53 3.16 28.47
CA VAL A 452 -5.20 2.34 29.65
C VAL A 452 -3.78 1.78 29.64
N LYS A 453 -2.96 2.15 28.66
CA LYS A 453 -1.55 1.74 28.56
C LYS A 453 -0.70 2.33 29.69
N LEU A 454 0.29 1.58 30.17
CA LEU A 454 1.19 2.00 31.24
C LEU A 454 2.57 2.40 30.72
N ARG A 455 2.96 1.96 29.53
CA ARG A 455 4.21 2.34 28.88
C ARG A 455 3.96 2.74 27.43
N LYS A 456 4.95 3.36 26.83
CA LYS A 456 4.84 3.88 25.48
C LYS A 456 4.73 2.78 24.42
N ASP A 457 5.60 1.77 24.48
CA ASP A 457 5.75 0.75 23.45
C ASP A 457 5.81 -0.66 24.07
N LYS A 458 5.63 -1.71 23.27
CA LYS A 458 5.75 -3.14 23.63
C LYS A 458 4.76 -3.59 24.69
N TYR A 459 3.49 -3.30 24.49
CA TYR A 459 2.40 -3.69 25.39
C TYR A 459 1.26 -4.34 24.61
N GLY A 460 0.40 -5.05 25.32
CA GLY A 460 -0.82 -5.61 24.76
C GLY A 460 -2.03 -5.25 25.60
N LEU A 461 -3.19 -5.23 24.97
CA LEU A 461 -4.48 -4.96 25.58
C LEU A 461 -5.50 -6.00 25.13
N MET A 462 -6.32 -6.46 26.07
CA MET A 462 -7.49 -7.26 25.78
C MET A 462 -8.69 -6.61 26.46
N PHE A 463 -9.73 -6.31 25.67
CA PHE A 463 -10.99 -5.77 26.15
C PHE A 463 -12.09 -6.80 26.00
N GLU A 464 -12.88 -7.04 27.03
CA GLU A 464 -13.97 -8.02 27.02
C GLU A 464 -15.24 -7.45 27.67
N GLY A 465 -16.38 -7.79 27.08
CA GLY A 465 -17.67 -7.36 27.59
C GLY A 465 -18.82 -7.72 26.67
N TYR A 466 -19.77 -6.84 26.57
CA TYR A 466 -20.98 -7.01 25.78
C TYR A 466 -21.28 -5.72 25.01
N ILE A 467 -21.84 -5.88 23.82
CA ILE A 467 -22.48 -4.79 23.06
C ILE A 467 -23.97 -5.05 22.96
N GLN A 468 -24.77 -3.98 22.94
CA GLN A 468 -26.20 -4.05 22.71
C GLN A 468 -26.54 -3.69 21.26
N VAL A 469 -27.20 -4.60 20.58
CA VAL A 469 -27.65 -4.45 19.19
C VAL A 469 -29.15 -4.12 19.17
N GLU A 470 -29.50 -2.97 18.64
CA GLU A 470 -30.89 -2.46 18.66
C GLU A 470 -31.80 -3.11 17.61
N LYS A 471 -31.22 -3.55 16.47
CA LYS A 471 -31.96 -4.15 15.35
C LYS A 471 -31.24 -5.35 14.80
N THR A 472 -31.97 -6.43 14.52
CA THR A 472 -31.45 -7.56 13.74
C THR A 472 -31.09 -7.08 12.33
N GLY A 473 -29.86 -7.38 11.89
CA GLY A 473 -29.41 -6.95 10.55
C GLY A 473 -27.94 -7.25 10.30
N GLY A 474 -27.48 -6.81 9.14
CA GLY A 474 -26.07 -6.89 8.76
C GLY A 474 -25.26 -5.73 9.34
N TYR A 475 -24.09 -6.06 9.83
CA TYR A 475 -23.15 -5.12 10.43
C TYR A 475 -21.76 -5.31 9.84
N GLN A 476 -21.07 -4.20 9.59
CA GLN A 476 -19.62 -4.16 9.38
C GLN A 476 -18.97 -3.67 10.67
N PHE A 477 -17.88 -4.31 11.06
CA PHE A 477 -17.02 -3.85 12.14
C PHE A 477 -15.66 -3.53 11.57
N PHE A 478 -15.02 -2.52 12.13
CA PHE A 478 -13.71 -2.05 11.71
C PHE A 478 -12.80 -1.98 12.93
N THR A 479 -11.61 -2.52 12.83
CA THR A 479 -10.53 -2.20 13.75
C THR A 479 -9.46 -1.43 12.99
N LYS A 480 -9.08 -0.27 13.52
CA LYS A 480 -7.92 0.50 13.09
C LYS A 480 -6.89 0.40 14.19
N SER A 481 -5.71 -0.08 13.89
CA SER A 481 -4.66 -0.27 14.88
C SER A 481 -3.25 -0.09 14.29
N ASP A 482 -2.33 0.25 15.17
CA ASP A 482 -0.88 0.29 15.01
C ASP A 482 -0.30 -0.34 16.30
N ASP A 483 0.21 -1.56 16.36
CA ASP A 483 0.28 -2.64 15.36
C ASP A 483 -1.03 -3.45 15.24
N GLY A 484 -0.99 -4.74 15.62
CA GLY A 484 -2.02 -5.73 15.34
C GLY A 484 -3.24 -5.70 16.25
N SER A 485 -4.43 -5.99 15.69
CA SER A 485 -5.66 -6.19 16.46
C SER A 485 -6.57 -7.25 15.86
N ILE A 486 -7.34 -7.94 16.74
CA ILE A 486 -8.40 -8.87 16.33
C ILE A 486 -9.67 -8.56 17.10
N LEU A 487 -10.80 -8.47 16.39
CA LEU A 487 -12.15 -8.31 16.98
C LEU A 487 -12.94 -9.61 16.90
N PHE A 488 -13.51 -10.00 18.01
CA PHE A 488 -14.43 -11.13 18.13
C PHE A 488 -15.81 -10.66 18.56
N ILE A 489 -16.87 -11.22 17.98
CA ILE A 489 -18.25 -11.13 18.44
C ILE A 489 -18.76 -12.56 18.71
N ASP A 490 -19.25 -12.83 19.91
CA ASP A 490 -19.70 -14.15 20.36
C ASP A 490 -18.65 -15.25 20.12
N ASP A 491 -17.38 -14.92 20.38
CA ASP A 491 -16.19 -15.77 20.19
C ASP A 491 -15.88 -16.09 18.71
N GLN A 492 -16.61 -15.52 17.75
CA GLN A 492 -16.26 -15.62 16.32
C GLN A 492 -15.35 -14.46 15.94
N GLU A 493 -14.25 -14.76 15.27
CA GLU A 493 -13.35 -13.75 14.68
C GLU A 493 -14.11 -13.02 13.55
N ILE A 494 -14.31 -11.71 13.75
CA ILE A 494 -15.01 -10.86 12.79
C ILE A 494 -14.02 -10.00 12.00
N VAL A 495 -13.04 -9.39 12.68
CA VAL A 495 -11.99 -8.61 12.01
C VAL A 495 -10.65 -9.16 12.43
N ASN A 496 -9.81 -9.48 11.46
CA ASN A 496 -8.41 -9.83 11.66
C ASN A 496 -7.53 -8.76 11.06
N ASN A 497 -6.88 -7.99 11.92
CA ASN A 497 -5.88 -6.98 11.61
C ASN A 497 -4.58 -7.30 12.36
N ASP A 498 -4.22 -8.59 12.44
CA ASP A 498 -3.01 -9.05 13.12
C ASP A 498 -1.76 -8.80 12.28
N GLY A 499 -0.64 -8.53 12.94
CA GLY A 499 0.67 -8.34 12.35
C GLY A 499 1.35 -7.04 12.82
N ASN A 500 2.66 -6.94 12.56
CA ASN A 500 3.40 -5.70 12.78
C ASN A 500 3.21 -4.79 11.57
N HIS A 501 2.51 -3.68 11.75
CA HIS A 501 2.22 -2.71 10.70
C HIS A 501 1.92 -1.34 11.32
N GLY A 502 2.14 -0.26 10.54
CA GLY A 502 1.66 1.07 10.92
C GLY A 502 0.13 1.14 10.96
N SER A 503 -0.44 2.28 11.36
CA SER A 503 -1.89 2.43 11.52
C SER A 503 -2.65 1.98 10.26
N GLU A 504 -3.29 0.81 10.33
CA GLU A 504 -4.09 0.18 9.27
C GLU A 504 -5.50 -0.13 9.77
N GLU A 505 -6.48 -0.09 8.86
CA GLU A 505 -7.86 -0.44 9.16
C GLU A 505 -8.32 -1.66 8.36
N LYS A 506 -8.84 -2.66 9.05
CA LYS A 506 -9.50 -3.83 8.44
C LYS A 506 -10.98 -3.87 8.77
N VAL A 507 -11.75 -4.56 7.95
CA VAL A 507 -13.21 -4.70 8.07
C VAL A 507 -13.63 -6.16 8.06
N GLY A 508 -14.57 -6.49 8.93
CA GLY A 508 -15.28 -7.76 8.93
C GLY A 508 -16.80 -7.56 8.95
N ARG A 509 -17.54 -8.61 8.65
CA ARG A 509 -18.99 -8.52 8.47
C ARG A 509 -19.69 -9.72 9.10
N CYS A 510 -20.84 -9.47 9.74
CA CYS A 510 -21.71 -10.52 10.26
C CYS A 510 -23.17 -10.04 10.29
N ILE A 511 -24.10 -10.97 10.53
CA ILE A 511 -25.49 -10.67 10.86
C ILE A 511 -25.64 -10.83 12.36
N LEU A 512 -26.15 -9.80 13.04
CA LEU A 512 -26.44 -9.83 14.46
C LEU A 512 -27.96 -9.81 14.69
N GLU A 513 -28.45 -10.67 15.58
CA GLU A 513 -29.78 -10.60 16.12
C GLU A 513 -29.90 -9.44 17.12
N LYS A 514 -31.07 -8.80 17.21
CA LYS A 514 -31.33 -7.79 18.25
C LYS A 514 -31.11 -8.38 19.64
N GLY A 515 -30.29 -7.73 20.48
CA GLY A 515 -29.99 -8.17 21.83
C GLY A 515 -28.55 -7.92 22.22
N PHE A 516 -28.05 -8.62 23.22
CA PHE A 516 -26.68 -8.55 23.67
C PHE A 516 -25.80 -9.57 22.92
N HIS A 517 -24.57 -9.15 22.60
CA HIS A 517 -23.53 -9.99 22.03
C HIS A 517 -22.25 -9.83 22.83
N ARG A 518 -21.50 -10.92 23.01
CA ARG A 518 -20.16 -10.84 23.62
C ARG A 518 -19.24 -10.09 22.67
N PHE A 519 -18.47 -9.18 23.24
CA PHE A 519 -17.53 -8.35 22.51
C PHE A 519 -16.13 -8.55 23.08
N LYS A 520 -15.15 -8.79 22.21
CA LYS A 520 -13.75 -8.91 22.62
C LYS A 520 -12.86 -8.31 21.56
N VAL A 521 -11.91 -7.46 21.99
CA VAL A 521 -10.82 -6.94 21.15
C VAL A 521 -9.50 -7.28 21.80
N VAL A 522 -8.59 -7.83 21.01
CA VAL A 522 -7.20 -8.07 21.39
C VAL A 522 -6.33 -7.16 20.54
N TYR A 523 -5.36 -6.51 21.16
CA TYR A 523 -4.47 -5.54 20.53
C TYR A 523 -3.07 -5.69 21.08
N PHE A 524 -2.05 -5.43 20.23
CA PHE A 524 -0.69 -5.26 20.66
C PHE A 524 0.01 -4.13 19.91
N ASP A 525 1.00 -3.54 20.58
CA ASP A 525 1.97 -2.60 20.08
C ASP A 525 3.36 -3.18 20.26
N SER A 526 4.15 -3.29 19.20
CA SER A 526 5.52 -3.80 19.20
C SER A 526 6.57 -2.69 19.22
N GLY A 527 6.14 -1.44 19.04
CA GLY A 527 6.94 -0.21 19.05
C GLY A 527 6.73 0.65 17.81
N GLY A 528 6.95 1.94 17.96
CA GLY A 528 6.74 2.94 16.91
C GLY A 528 5.55 3.84 17.21
N GLY A 529 4.56 3.89 16.31
CA GLY A 529 3.25 4.47 16.56
C GLY A 529 2.37 3.58 17.43
N ASN A 530 1.31 4.10 18.00
CA ASN A 530 0.26 3.31 18.64
C ASN A 530 -1.11 3.93 18.40
N ASP A 531 -2.06 3.13 17.96
CA ASP A 531 -3.44 3.53 17.64
C ASP A 531 -4.35 2.32 17.80
N LEU A 532 -5.46 2.48 18.49
CA LEU A 532 -6.52 1.49 18.54
C LEU A 532 -7.88 2.19 18.55
N SER A 533 -8.67 1.94 17.52
CA SER A 533 -10.07 2.35 17.48
C SER A 533 -10.95 1.28 16.86
N VAL A 534 -12.19 1.18 17.36
CA VAL A 534 -13.19 0.27 16.85
C VAL A 534 -14.40 1.06 16.36
N SER A 535 -14.84 0.77 15.15
CA SER A 535 -16.03 1.36 14.55
C SER A 535 -16.98 0.28 14.06
N TYR A 536 -18.24 0.62 13.89
CA TYR A 536 -19.23 -0.25 13.28
C TYR A 536 -20.09 0.51 12.27
N GLN A 537 -20.74 -0.23 11.40
CA GLN A 537 -21.63 0.30 10.39
C GLN A 537 -22.77 -0.69 10.14
N PRO A 538 -24.00 -0.40 10.57
CA PRO A 538 -25.16 -1.14 10.09
C PRO A 538 -25.28 -1.01 8.56
N PHE A 539 -25.67 -2.06 7.86
CA PHE A 539 -25.80 -2.00 6.40
C PHE A 539 -26.75 -0.88 5.96
N GLY A 540 -26.28 -0.08 4.99
CA GLY A 540 -27.04 1.08 4.50
C GLY A 540 -26.98 2.33 5.39
N MET A 541 -26.25 2.29 6.50
CA MET A 541 -26.06 3.43 7.42
C MET A 541 -24.62 3.95 7.36
N PRO A 542 -24.34 5.17 7.83
CA PRO A 542 -22.98 5.67 7.98
C PRO A 542 -22.15 4.85 8.98
N LYS A 543 -20.84 4.85 8.81
CA LYS A 543 -19.88 4.30 9.77
C LYS A 543 -19.82 5.19 11.01
N ILE A 544 -19.80 4.58 12.19
CA ILE A 544 -19.82 5.24 13.51
C ILE A 544 -18.70 4.65 14.37
N VAL A 545 -17.92 5.50 15.02
CA VAL A 545 -16.96 5.06 16.07
C VAL A 545 -17.78 4.56 17.25
N MET A 546 -17.41 3.41 17.80
CA MET A 546 -18.12 2.82 18.95
C MET A 546 -17.82 3.63 20.20
N ASP A 547 -18.84 4.25 20.77
CA ASP A 547 -18.75 5.04 21.99
C ASP A 547 -19.07 4.25 23.26
N ALA A 548 -18.84 4.88 24.42
CA ALA A 548 -19.02 4.25 25.73
C ALA A 548 -20.45 3.76 26.03
N ALA A 549 -21.46 4.31 25.36
CA ALA A 549 -22.86 3.92 25.57
C ALA A 549 -23.18 2.50 25.04
N LEU A 550 -22.36 1.99 24.13
CA LEU A 550 -22.55 0.68 23.51
C LEU A 550 -21.97 -0.46 24.32
N PHE A 551 -21.08 -0.19 25.31
CA PHE A 551 -20.29 -1.20 25.98
C PHE A 551 -20.77 -1.48 27.40
N PHE A 552 -20.80 -2.77 27.73
CA PHE A 552 -21.20 -3.27 29.06
C PHE A 552 -20.27 -4.39 29.52
N HIS A 553 -20.04 -4.50 30.84
CA HIS A 553 -19.30 -5.59 31.45
C HIS A 553 -20.07 -6.27 32.56
N ASN A 554 -19.71 -7.53 32.86
CA ASN A 554 -20.22 -8.25 34.00
C ASN A 554 -19.35 -7.95 35.23
N PRO A 555 -19.86 -7.26 36.27
CA PRO A 555 -19.09 -6.93 37.48
C PRO A 555 -18.68 -8.16 38.32
N LEU A 556 -19.27 -9.33 38.08
CA LEU A 556 -18.97 -10.58 38.78
C LEU A 556 -17.85 -11.40 38.11
N LYS A 557 -17.32 -10.95 36.96
CA LYS A 557 -16.16 -11.53 36.29
C LYS A 557 -15.19 -10.38 35.98
N PRO A 558 -14.24 -10.08 36.89
CA PRO A 558 -13.19 -9.09 36.67
C PRO A 558 -12.13 -9.60 35.69
#